data_a71f08db4d2225bec200ec2942e759d1
#
_entry.id   a71f08db4d2225bec200ec2942e759d1
#
_cell.length_a   1.000
_cell.length_b   1.000
_cell.length_c   1.000
_cell.angle_alpha   90.00
_cell.angle_beta   90.00
_cell.angle_gamma   90.00
#
_symmetry.space_group_name_H-M   'P 1'
#
loop_
_entity.id
_entity.type
_entity.pdbx_description
1 polymer ?
#
loop_
_entity_poly.entity_id
_entity_poly.type
_entity_poly.pdbx_seq_one_letter_code
_entity_poly.pdbx_strand_id
1 'polypeptide(L)'
;MTRKKRWARVRVSISTVSNQKKSKATLKAKSNCSALLFDVFGTVVDWRSGVARDLKAHFRTYPCAYEPELVADAWRAEYQSSMEPVRNGSRGYVDLDILHSENLETVAKKLDFDLGTREQKNWLVKAWHRLPCWPDSALGIEQLKEQFICASQSNGHIALAVNLAKYNQFSWDVILGSEVVRTYKPAPEAYTRACDALGLRPEECMMVAAHNSDLSAARAQGLQTAFIRRPTEHGPNQSIDLEPSDNWEFTVESITELSAALDDLR
;
A
#
# COMPACT_ATOMS: atom_id res chain seq x y z
N MET A 1 -2.52 -65.35 34.28
CA MET A 1 -1.62 -64.25 34.71
C MET A 1 -1.59 -63.18 33.66
N THR A 2 -2.35 -62.10 33.82
CA THR A 2 -2.58 -61.06 32.84
C THR A 2 -1.94 -59.77 33.37
N ARG A 3 -0.89 -59.26 32.71
CA ARG A 3 -0.24 -57.95 32.97
C ARG A 3 -1.03 -56.83 32.33
N LYS A 4 -1.67 -56.00 33.14
CA LYS A 4 -2.24 -54.70 32.72
C LYS A 4 -1.13 -53.69 32.46
N LYS A 5 -0.99 -53.18 31.24
CA LYS A 5 -0.16 -52.04 30.89
C LYS A 5 -0.89 -50.74 31.26
N ARG A 6 -0.26 -49.92 32.11
CA ARG A 6 -0.69 -48.60 32.56
C ARG A 6 -0.23 -47.60 31.51
N TRP A 7 -1.13 -46.91 30.83
CA TRP A 7 -0.82 -45.79 29.95
C TRP A 7 -0.75 -44.51 30.79
N ALA A 8 0.43 -43.85 30.82
CA ALA A 8 0.60 -42.53 31.39
C ALA A 8 0.01 -41.47 30.46
N ARG A 9 -0.93 -40.68 30.95
CA ARG A 9 -1.42 -39.49 30.27
C ARG A 9 -0.34 -38.39 30.31
N VAL A 10 0.25 -38.07 29.18
CA VAL A 10 1.05 -36.86 29.00
C VAL A 10 0.08 -35.68 28.93
N ARG A 11 0.12 -34.80 29.93
CA ARG A 11 -0.57 -33.53 29.88
C ARG A 11 0.21 -32.60 28.94
N VAL A 12 -0.34 -32.33 27.79
CA VAL A 12 0.12 -31.23 26.90
C VAL A 12 -0.46 -29.94 27.49
N SER A 13 0.37 -29.17 28.15
CA SER A 13 0.06 -27.83 28.62
C SER A 13 0.34 -26.88 27.46
N ILE A 14 -0.65 -26.61 26.62
CA ILE A 14 -0.54 -25.64 25.52
C ILE A 14 -0.98 -24.28 26.03
N SER A 15 -0.10 -23.35 25.84
CA SER A 15 -0.11 -21.92 26.12
C SER A 15 -1.43 -21.18 25.79
N THR A 16 -2.34 -21.11 26.74
CA THR A 16 -3.56 -20.28 26.68
C THR A 16 -3.31 -18.79 26.97
N VAL A 17 -2.12 -18.43 27.45
CA VAL A 17 -1.80 -17.05 27.87
C VAL A 17 -1.47 -16.13 26.68
N SER A 18 -0.91 -16.66 25.59
CA SER A 18 -0.55 -15.87 24.39
C SER A 18 -1.78 -15.42 23.58
N ASN A 19 -2.79 -16.30 23.46
CA ASN A 19 -4.01 -16.00 22.71
C ASN A 19 -4.93 -14.98 23.41
N GLN A 20 -5.00 -14.99 24.75
CA GLN A 20 -5.84 -14.02 25.48
C GLN A 20 -5.29 -12.59 25.44
N LYS A 21 -3.96 -12.39 25.39
CA LYS A 21 -3.37 -11.05 25.24
C LYS A 21 -3.53 -10.51 23.83
N LYS A 22 -3.40 -11.35 22.78
CA LYS A 22 -3.65 -10.97 21.40
C LYS A 22 -5.12 -10.59 21.17
N SER A 23 -6.08 -11.37 21.67
CA SER A 23 -7.50 -11.07 21.53
C SER A 23 -7.91 -9.77 22.23
N LYS A 24 -7.33 -9.43 23.41
CA LYS A 24 -7.63 -8.17 24.10
C LYS A 24 -7.04 -6.95 23.43
N ALA A 25 -5.85 -7.03 22.83
CA ALA A 25 -5.24 -5.93 22.09
C ALA A 25 -6.03 -5.66 20.78
N THR A 26 -6.41 -6.71 20.06
CA THR A 26 -7.23 -6.64 18.85
C THR A 26 -8.63 -6.09 19.14
N LEU A 27 -9.27 -6.49 20.24
CA LEU A 27 -10.56 -5.95 20.69
C LEU A 27 -10.48 -4.47 21.08
N LYS A 28 -9.37 -4.01 21.68
CA LYS A 28 -9.16 -2.61 22.01
C LYS A 28 -8.92 -1.76 20.77
N ALA A 29 -8.20 -2.30 19.78
CA ALA A 29 -7.98 -1.66 18.49
C ALA A 29 -9.31 -1.34 17.80
N LYS A 30 -10.24 -2.31 17.73
CA LYS A 30 -11.53 -2.15 17.08
C LYS A 30 -12.45 -1.11 17.74
N SER A 31 -12.46 -1.03 19.07
CA SER A 31 -13.41 -0.18 19.79
C SER A 31 -13.27 1.31 19.48
N ASN A 32 -12.15 1.74 18.91
CA ASN A 32 -11.86 3.15 18.65
C ASN A 32 -11.56 3.47 17.18
N CYS A 33 -11.48 2.48 16.27
CA CYS A 33 -11.18 2.73 14.86
C CYS A 33 -12.42 3.24 14.12
N SER A 34 -12.30 4.40 13.48
CA SER A 34 -13.37 5.04 12.68
C SER A 34 -13.00 5.12 11.20
N ALA A 35 -11.70 5.16 10.87
CA ALA A 35 -11.24 5.29 9.50
C ALA A 35 -10.09 4.32 9.17
N LEU A 36 -10.12 3.78 7.96
CA LEU A 36 -9.05 3.00 7.36
C LEU A 36 -8.37 3.84 6.28
N LEU A 37 -7.08 4.12 6.48
CA LEU A 37 -6.25 4.90 5.58
C LEU A 37 -5.41 3.94 4.75
N PHE A 38 -5.73 3.82 3.47
CA PHE A 38 -5.09 2.85 2.59
C PHE A 38 -3.87 3.44 1.87
N ASP A 39 -2.71 2.82 2.04
CA ASP A 39 -1.68 2.91 1.01
C ASP A 39 -2.22 2.33 -0.30
N VAL A 40 -1.77 2.86 -1.44
CA VAL A 40 -2.36 2.52 -2.75
C VAL A 40 -1.41 1.70 -3.62
N PHE A 41 -0.21 2.24 -3.90
CA PHE A 41 0.75 1.55 -4.77
C PHE A 41 1.35 0.33 -4.08
N GLY A 42 1.12 -0.85 -4.65
CA GLY A 42 1.55 -2.12 -4.08
C GLY A 42 0.53 -2.72 -3.13
N THR A 43 -0.17 -1.91 -2.34
CA THR A 43 -1.19 -2.39 -1.38
C THR A 43 -2.54 -2.68 -2.06
N VAL A 44 -3.07 -1.71 -2.79
CA VAL A 44 -4.37 -1.80 -3.48
C VAL A 44 -4.21 -2.15 -4.95
N VAL A 45 -3.18 -1.63 -5.61
CA VAL A 45 -2.93 -1.81 -7.05
C VAL A 45 -1.57 -2.45 -7.33
N ASP A 46 -1.52 -3.30 -8.37
CA ASP A 46 -0.31 -3.90 -8.91
C ASP A 46 0.37 -2.88 -9.85
N TRP A 47 1.26 -2.07 -9.28
CA TRP A 47 1.97 -1.04 -10.03
C TRP A 47 2.91 -1.65 -11.06
N ARG A 48 3.60 -2.75 -10.72
CA ARG A 48 4.67 -3.33 -11.55
C ARG A 48 4.11 -3.86 -12.87
N SER A 49 3.09 -4.71 -12.80
CA SER A 49 2.44 -5.28 -13.99
C SER A 49 1.73 -4.20 -14.81
N GLY A 50 1.11 -3.21 -14.15
CA GLY A 50 0.41 -2.11 -14.82
C GLY A 50 1.36 -1.21 -15.62
N VAL A 51 2.48 -0.79 -15.02
CA VAL A 51 3.50 0.02 -15.70
C VAL A 51 4.19 -0.78 -16.81
N ALA A 52 4.57 -2.03 -16.55
CA ALA A 52 5.21 -2.90 -17.54
C ALA A 52 4.30 -3.13 -18.77
N ARG A 53 2.99 -3.30 -18.57
CA ARG A 53 2.01 -3.41 -19.67
C ARG A 53 2.08 -2.20 -20.60
N ASP A 54 2.10 -0.99 -20.06
CA ASP A 54 2.10 0.23 -20.84
C ASP A 54 3.47 0.49 -21.50
N LEU A 55 4.57 0.18 -20.80
CA LEU A 55 5.92 0.18 -21.41
C LEU A 55 6.01 -0.82 -22.56
N LYS A 56 5.48 -2.03 -22.41
CA LYS A 56 5.41 -3.02 -23.50
C LYS A 56 4.65 -2.51 -24.72
N ALA A 57 3.56 -1.75 -24.52
CA ALA A 57 2.84 -1.13 -25.60
C ALA A 57 3.67 -0.04 -26.31
N HIS A 58 4.39 0.78 -25.54
CA HIS A 58 5.29 1.81 -26.06
C HIS A 58 6.45 1.22 -26.85
N PHE A 59 7.07 0.16 -26.38
CA PHE A 59 8.24 -0.51 -27.00
C PHE A 59 7.93 -1.19 -28.32
N ARG A 60 6.66 -1.33 -28.70
CA ARG A 60 6.27 -1.77 -30.06
C ARG A 60 6.63 -0.72 -31.13
N THR A 61 6.63 0.56 -30.75
CA THR A 61 6.93 1.69 -31.65
C THR A 61 8.33 2.23 -31.42
N TYR A 62 8.78 2.26 -30.18
CA TYR A 62 10.11 2.74 -29.72
C TYR A 62 10.84 1.62 -29.01
N PRO A 63 11.57 0.74 -29.75
CA PRO A 63 12.17 -0.44 -29.15
C PRO A 63 13.13 -0.12 -28.00
N CYS A 64 13.12 -0.97 -26.97
CA CYS A 64 14.03 -0.95 -25.84
C CYS A 64 14.72 -2.31 -25.73
N ALA A 65 15.99 -2.32 -25.35
CA ALA A 65 16.77 -3.54 -25.20
C ALA A 65 16.41 -4.33 -23.89
N TYR A 66 15.67 -3.71 -22.98
CA TYR A 66 15.31 -4.29 -21.69
C TYR A 66 13.86 -4.72 -21.66
N GLU A 67 13.58 -5.74 -20.86
CA GLU A 67 12.21 -6.18 -20.60
C GLU A 67 11.42 -5.08 -19.90
N PRO A 68 10.12 -4.90 -20.24
CA PRO A 68 9.27 -3.83 -19.67
C PRO A 68 9.22 -3.83 -18.13
N GLU A 69 9.28 -5.01 -17.51
CA GLU A 69 9.29 -5.17 -16.06
C GLU A 69 10.57 -4.60 -15.43
N LEU A 70 11.71 -4.79 -16.06
CA LEU A 70 12.98 -4.21 -15.59
C LEU A 70 13.00 -2.68 -15.71
N VAL A 71 12.37 -2.15 -16.76
CA VAL A 71 12.23 -0.70 -16.92
C VAL A 71 11.24 -0.13 -15.89
N ALA A 72 10.15 -0.85 -15.61
CA ALA A 72 9.21 -0.49 -14.55
C ALA A 72 9.89 -0.46 -13.17
N ASP A 73 10.71 -1.48 -12.87
CA ASP A 73 11.48 -1.56 -11.63
C ASP A 73 12.51 -0.41 -11.53
N ALA A 74 13.22 -0.10 -12.62
CA ALA A 74 14.13 1.02 -12.67
C ALA A 74 13.40 2.38 -12.47
N TRP A 75 12.21 2.54 -13.05
CA TRP A 75 11.40 3.75 -12.85
C TRP A 75 10.94 3.87 -11.39
N ARG A 76 10.48 2.77 -10.79
CA ARG A 76 10.09 2.73 -9.38
C ARG A 76 11.26 3.02 -8.44
N ALA A 77 12.47 2.63 -8.79
CA ALA A 77 13.67 2.86 -7.98
C ALA A 77 13.98 4.36 -7.80
N GLU A 78 13.63 5.23 -8.77
CA GLU A 78 13.81 6.68 -8.64
C GLU A 78 12.78 7.35 -7.72
N TYR A 79 11.71 6.62 -7.32
CA TYR A 79 10.54 7.16 -6.64
C TYR A 79 10.85 7.84 -5.30
N GLN A 80 11.60 7.17 -4.43
CA GLN A 80 11.86 7.70 -3.09
C GLN A 80 12.83 8.88 -3.11
N SER A 81 13.87 8.81 -3.95
CA SER A 81 14.87 9.87 -4.09
C SER A 81 14.28 11.15 -4.68
N SER A 82 13.33 11.05 -5.62
CA SER A 82 12.69 12.21 -6.23
C SER A 82 11.74 12.97 -5.28
N MET A 83 11.18 12.29 -4.27
CA MET A 83 10.33 12.92 -3.24
C MET A 83 11.13 13.56 -2.10
N GLU A 84 12.38 13.17 -1.90
CA GLU A 84 13.19 13.65 -0.78
C GLU A 84 13.37 15.18 -0.75
N PRO A 85 13.62 15.87 -1.88
CA PRO A 85 13.68 17.33 -1.89
C PRO A 85 12.39 18.02 -1.41
N VAL A 86 11.23 17.41 -1.61
CA VAL A 86 9.96 17.92 -1.10
C VAL A 86 9.85 17.66 0.40
N ARG A 87 10.22 16.46 0.87
CA ARG A 87 10.19 16.11 2.30
C ARG A 87 11.10 16.96 3.15
N ASN A 88 12.31 17.23 2.68
CA ASN A 88 13.30 18.05 3.42
C ASN A 88 13.17 19.55 3.18
N GLY A 89 12.17 19.99 2.38
CA GLY A 89 11.87 21.40 2.15
C GLY A 89 12.80 22.11 1.15
N SER A 90 13.75 21.42 0.51
CA SER A 90 14.63 22.02 -0.51
C SER A 90 13.91 22.24 -1.85
N ARG A 91 12.75 21.60 -2.03
CA ARG A 91 11.82 21.82 -3.15
C ARG A 91 10.40 22.01 -2.60
N GLY A 92 9.67 22.99 -3.14
CA GLY A 92 8.24 23.11 -2.86
C GLY A 92 7.46 21.89 -3.33
N TYR A 93 6.27 21.68 -2.75
CA TYR A 93 5.40 20.57 -3.17
C TYR A 93 5.10 20.62 -4.68
N VAL A 94 5.22 19.50 -5.34
CA VAL A 94 4.82 19.23 -6.73
C VAL A 94 4.02 17.94 -6.77
N ASP A 95 3.16 17.79 -7.77
CA ASP A 95 2.39 16.56 -7.95
C ASP A 95 3.29 15.39 -8.36
N LEU A 96 2.89 14.18 -7.98
CA LEU A 96 3.65 12.98 -8.28
C LEU A 96 3.84 12.75 -9.80
N ASP A 97 2.93 13.20 -10.65
CA ASP A 97 3.08 13.14 -12.10
C ASP A 97 4.31 13.89 -12.61
N ILE A 98 4.64 15.01 -11.99
CA ILE A 98 5.86 15.79 -12.31
C ILE A 98 7.08 14.94 -11.97
N LEU A 99 7.13 14.34 -10.78
CA LEU A 99 8.22 13.47 -10.36
C LEU A 99 8.30 12.21 -11.23
N HIS A 100 7.17 11.58 -11.56
CA HIS A 100 7.13 10.45 -12.48
C HIS A 100 7.68 10.81 -13.87
N SER A 101 7.36 12.00 -14.38
CA SER A 101 7.90 12.48 -15.66
C SER A 101 9.43 12.68 -15.62
N GLU A 102 9.94 13.32 -14.55
CA GLU A 102 11.36 13.53 -14.33
C GLU A 102 12.12 12.20 -14.17
N ASN A 103 11.55 11.28 -13.39
CA ASN A 103 12.08 9.92 -13.18
C ASN A 103 12.10 9.12 -14.48
N LEU A 104 11.04 9.18 -15.30
CA LEU A 104 10.97 8.50 -16.58
C LEU A 104 12.06 8.99 -17.55
N GLU A 105 12.30 10.31 -17.61
CA GLU A 105 13.39 10.88 -18.41
C GLU A 105 14.78 10.40 -17.95
N THR A 106 14.96 10.29 -16.63
CA THR A 106 16.19 9.78 -16.03
C THR A 106 16.43 8.33 -16.43
N VAL A 107 15.39 7.49 -16.32
CA VAL A 107 15.47 6.06 -16.68
C VAL A 107 15.65 5.87 -18.18
N ALA A 108 14.95 6.64 -19.01
CA ALA A 108 15.09 6.58 -20.45
C ALA A 108 16.52 6.89 -20.92
N LYS A 109 17.16 7.91 -20.32
CA LYS A 109 18.59 8.21 -20.58
C LYS A 109 19.52 7.11 -20.08
N LYS A 110 19.24 6.54 -18.90
CA LYS A 110 20.08 5.50 -18.27
C LYS A 110 20.03 4.18 -19.02
N LEU A 111 18.87 3.82 -19.57
CA LEU A 111 18.63 2.57 -20.29
C LEU A 111 18.60 2.73 -21.81
N ASP A 112 18.88 3.93 -22.31
CA ASP A 112 19.01 4.27 -23.73
C ASP A 112 17.76 3.85 -24.55
N PHE A 113 16.58 4.38 -24.21
CA PHE A 113 15.38 4.19 -25.00
C PHE A 113 14.65 5.51 -25.28
N ASP A 114 13.93 5.57 -26.41
CA ASP A 114 13.22 6.74 -26.87
C ASP A 114 11.83 6.83 -26.22
N LEU A 115 11.50 7.99 -25.68
CA LEU A 115 10.19 8.31 -25.13
C LEU A 115 9.16 8.76 -26.19
N GLY A 116 9.62 8.94 -27.43
CA GLY A 116 8.80 9.42 -28.55
C GLY A 116 8.42 10.89 -28.41
N THR A 117 7.22 11.23 -28.89
CA THR A 117 6.69 12.58 -28.80
C THR A 117 6.32 12.95 -27.35
N ARG A 118 6.07 14.24 -27.12
CA ARG A 118 5.58 14.74 -25.83
C ARG A 118 4.28 14.06 -25.41
N GLU A 119 3.39 13.80 -26.34
CA GLU A 119 2.11 13.11 -26.10
C GLU A 119 2.34 11.67 -25.65
N GLN A 120 3.28 10.97 -26.28
CA GLN A 120 3.64 9.58 -25.94
C GLN A 120 4.29 9.51 -24.56
N LYS A 121 5.22 10.42 -24.26
CA LYS A 121 5.79 10.53 -22.91
C LYS A 121 4.70 10.80 -21.85
N ASN A 122 3.79 11.75 -22.13
CA ASN A 122 2.69 12.05 -21.22
C ASN A 122 1.75 10.83 -21.04
N TRP A 123 1.51 10.08 -22.10
CA TRP A 123 0.73 8.85 -22.03
C TRP A 123 1.41 7.80 -21.15
N LEU A 124 2.74 7.63 -21.24
CA LEU A 124 3.50 6.76 -20.34
C LEU A 124 3.42 7.22 -18.88
N VAL A 125 3.61 8.51 -18.61
CA VAL A 125 3.48 9.05 -17.23
C VAL A 125 2.10 8.69 -16.64
N LYS A 126 1.06 8.71 -17.46
CA LYS A 126 -0.28 8.30 -17.04
C LYS A 126 -0.48 6.78 -16.89
N ALA A 127 0.55 5.95 -17.11
CA ALA A 127 0.50 4.53 -16.72
C ALA A 127 0.16 4.35 -15.24
N TRP A 128 0.69 5.21 -14.37
CA TRP A 128 0.40 5.23 -12.94
C TRP A 128 -1.07 5.52 -12.58
N HIS A 129 -1.86 6.04 -13.52
CA HIS A 129 -3.29 6.27 -13.38
C HIS A 129 -4.17 5.09 -13.85
N ARG A 130 -3.56 4.03 -14.42
CA ARG A 130 -4.24 2.88 -15.05
C ARG A 130 -3.73 1.54 -14.53
N LEU A 131 -3.25 1.54 -13.28
CA LEU A 131 -2.76 0.32 -12.63
C LEU A 131 -3.95 -0.59 -12.29
N PRO A 132 -3.89 -1.89 -12.57
CA PRO A 132 -4.92 -2.82 -12.14
C PRO A 132 -4.88 -2.98 -10.62
N CYS A 133 -6.04 -3.11 -9.97
CA CYS A 133 -6.08 -3.48 -8.56
C CYS A 133 -5.80 -4.98 -8.38
N TRP A 134 -5.36 -5.36 -7.18
CA TRP A 134 -5.34 -6.75 -6.79
C TRP A 134 -6.76 -7.33 -6.76
N PRO A 135 -6.94 -8.65 -7.01
CA PRO A 135 -8.27 -9.23 -7.15
C PRO A 135 -9.20 -9.05 -5.93
N ASP A 136 -8.63 -8.90 -4.74
CA ASP A 136 -9.34 -8.73 -3.48
C ASP A 136 -9.65 -7.26 -3.14
N SER A 137 -9.00 -6.30 -3.81
CA SER A 137 -9.00 -4.90 -3.35
C SER A 137 -10.35 -4.22 -3.49
N ALA A 138 -10.97 -4.29 -4.68
CA ALA A 138 -12.24 -3.60 -4.92
C ALA A 138 -13.35 -4.15 -3.99
N LEU A 139 -13.49 -5.47 -3.90
CA LEU A 139 -14.49 -6.11 -3.05
C LEU A 139 -14.22 -5.83 -1.56
N GLY A 140 -12.95 -5.97 -1.13
CA GLY A 140 -12.60 -5.76 0.27
C GLY A 140 -12.82 -4.32 0.73
N ILE A 141 -12.51 -3.33 -0.10
CA ILE A 141 -12.77 -1.91 0.20
C ILE A 141 -14.28 -1.65 0.30
N GLU A 142 -15.11 -2.15 -0.63
CA GLU A 142 -16.56 -1.97 -0.56
C GLU A 142 -17.18 -2.62 0.69
N GLN A 143 -16.71 -3.78 1.11
CA GLN A 143 -17.13 -4.42 2.36
C GLN A 143 -16.75 -3.58 3.59
N LEU A 144 -15.52 -3.06 3.64
CA LEU A 144 -15.03 -2.25 4.75
C LEU A 144 -15.76 -0.91 4.88
N LYS A 145 -16.21 -0.31 3.77
CA LYS A 145 -16.99 0.93 3.74
C LYS A 145 -18.35 0.82 4.44
N GLU A 146 -18.88 -0.39 4.61
CA GLU A 146 -20.12 -0.58 5.37
C GLU A 146 -19.99 -0.15 6.84
N GLN A 147 -18.74 -0.05 7.36
CA GLN A 147 -18.48 0.15 8.77
C GLN A 147 -17.49 1.25 9.10
N PHE A 148 -16.58 1.54 8.16
CA PHE A 148 -15.45 2.45 8.35
C PHE A 148 -15.43 3.50 7.24
N ILE A 149 -14.89 4.66 7.54
CA ILE A 149 -14.48 5.60 6.51
C ILE A 149 -13.27 5.00 5.80
N CYS A 150 -13.39 4.65 4.53
CA CYS A 150 -12.28 4.14 3.73
C CYS A 150 -11.69 5.28 2.88
N ALA A 151 -10.48 5.71 3.24
CA ALA A 151 -9.78 6.78 2.55
C ALA A 151 -8.50 6.31 1.90
N SER A 152 -8.20 6.79 0.67
CA SER A 152 -6.86 6.63 0.13
C SER A 152 -5.89 7.56 0.87
N GLN A 153 -4.77 7.05 1.34
CA GLN A 153 -3.68 7.81 1.94
C GLN A 153 -2.37 7.42 1.25
N SER A 154 -2.09 8.06 0.13
CA SER A 154 -1.02 7.72 -0.79
C SER A 154 -0.14 8.92 -1.09
N ASN A 155 1.08 8.67 -1.56
CA ASN A 155 1.91 9.69 -2.20
C ASN A 155 1.34 10.15 -3.56
N GLY A 156 0.37 9.42 -4.11
CA GLY A 156 -0.40 9.86 -5.28
C GLY A 156 -1.26 11.08 -4.97
N HIS A 157 -1.42 11.96 -5.97
CA HIS A 157 -2.31 13.12 -5.87
C HIS A 157 -3.76 12.73 -6.18
N ILE A 158 -4.73 13.62 -5.85
CA ILE A 158 -6.17 13.34 -5.96
C ILE A 158 -6.55 12.87 -7.35
N ALA A 159 -6.12 13.57 -8.41
CA ALA A 159 -6.49 13.20 -9.78
C ALA A 159 -6.00 11.79 -10.17
N LEU A 160 -4.83 11.37 -9.69
CA LEU A 160 -4.32 10.02 -9.89
C LEU A 160 -5.20 8.98 -9.17
N ALA A 161 -5.52 9.22 -7.90
CA ALA A 161 -6.35 8.31 -7.11
C ALA A 161 -7.78 8.19 -7.66
N VAL A 162 -8.38 9.30 -8.14
CA VAL A 162 -9.68 9.31 -8.85
C VAL A 162 -9.61 8.43 -10.10
N ASN A 163 -8.57 8.58 -10.91
CA ASN A 163 -8.42 7.79 -12.14
C ASN A 163 -8.24 6.30 -11.86
N LEU A 164 -7.45 5.95 -10.84
CA LEU A 164 -7.29 4.55 -10.40
C LEU A 164 -8.60 3.94 -9.93
N ALA A 165 -9.36 4.66 -9.11
CA ALA A 165 -10.66 4.19 -8.62
C ALA A 165 -11.64 3.96 -9.78
N LYS A 166 -11.72 4.90 -10.73
CA LYS A 166 -12.55 4.75 -11.93
C LYS A 166 -12.10 3.62 -12.84
N TYR A 167 -10.79 3.46 -13.05
CA TYR A 167 -10.24 2.39 -13.88
C TYR A 167 -10.57 1.00 -13.32
N ASN A 168 -10.57 0.85 -11.99
CA ASN A 168 -10.82 -0.39 -11.28
C ASN A 168 -12.28 -0.55 -10.77
N GLN A 169 -13.17 0.40 -11.08
CA GLN A 169 -14.60 0.38 -10.77
C GLN A 169 -14.91 0.21 -9.28
N PHE A 170 -14.15 0.85 -8.39
CA PHE A 170 -14.47 0.99 -6.98
C PHE A 170 -14.48 2.46 -6.56
N SER A 171 -14.90 2.75 -5.33
CA SER A 171 -14.94 4.12 -4.81
C SER A 171 -14.35 4.23 -3.41
N TRP A 172 -13.67 5.34 -3.14
CA TRP A 172 -13.28 5.78 -1.81
C TRP A 172 -14.40 6.64 -1.21
N ASP A 173 -14.54 6.64 0.13
CA ASP A 173 -15.34 7.66 0.79
C ASP A 173 -14.62 9.02 0.74
N VAL A 174 -13.29 9.00 0.92
CA VAL A 174 -12.44 10.19 0.85
C VAL A 174 -11.15 9.87 0.10
N ILE A 175 -10.71 10.80 -0.73
CA ILE A 175 -9.39 10.73 -1.37
C ILE A 175 -8.48 11.76 -0.70
N LEU A 176 -7.50 11.26 0.05
CA LEU A 176 -6.45 12.05 0.69
C LEU A 176 -5.18 11.96 -0.15
N GLY A 177 -5.12 12.78 -1.20
CA GLY A 177 -3.93 12.89 -2.04
C GLY A 177 -2.81 13.68 -1.34
N SER A 178 -1.60 13.54 -1.86
CA SER A 178 -0.40 14.21 -1.31
C SER A 178 -0.52 15.74 -1.27
N GLU A 179 -1.34 16.35 -2.13
CA GLU A 179 -1.64 17.78 -2.09
C GLU A 179 -2.42 18.23 -0.85
N VAL A 180 -3.20 17.33 -0.22
CA VAL A 180 -3.92 17.62 1.04
C VAL A 180 -2.92 17.79 2.18
N VAL A 181 -1.95 16.87 2.26
CA VAL A 181 -0.93 16.88 3.30
C VAL A 181 0.28 17.74 2.96
N ARG A 182 0.45 18.14 1.68
CA ARG A 182 1.53 19.01 1.17
C ARG A 182 2.93 18.44 1.39
N THR A 183 3.03 17.11 1.49
CA THR A 183 4.29 16.36 1.64
C THR A 183 4.07 14.92 1.21
N TYR A 184 5.12 14.10 1.33
CA TYR A 184 5.11 12.69 0.99
C TYR A 184 5.44 11.81 2.18
N LYS A 185 4.83 10.63 2.26
CA LYS A 185 5.24 9.57 3.19
C LYS A 185 6.73 9.23 2.98
N PRO A 186 7.50 8.93 4.03
CA PRO A 186 7.07 8.71 5.42
C PRO A 186 7.17 9.94 6.34
N ALA A 187 7.10 11.18 5.82
CA ALA A 187 7.10 12.36 6.68
C ALA A 187 5.93 12.29 7.70
N PRO A 188 6.16 12.58 9.00
CA PRO A 188 5.14 12.51 10.06
C PRO A 188 3.85 13.27 9.72
N GLU A 189 3.97 14.43 9.10
CA GLU A 189 2.86 15.28 8.69
C GLU A 189 1.97 14.62 7.63
N ALA A 190 2.49 13.66 6.86
CA ALA A 190 1.67 12.92 5.89
C ALA A 190 0.58 12.09 6.59
N TYR A 191 0.85 11.59 7.78
CA TYR A 191 -0.10 10.79 8.56
C TYR A 191 -1.00 11.65 9.44
N THR A 192 -0.42 12.58 10.20
CA THR A 192 -1.19 13.42 11.13
C THR A 192 -2.18 14.32 10.41
N ARG A 193 -1.77 15.00 9.31
CA ARG A 193 -2.68 15.84 8.51
C ARG A 193 -3.76 15.03 7.79
N ALA A 194 -3.52 13.76 7.49
CA ALA A 194 -4.56 12.88 6.95
C ALA A 194 -5.64 12.61 7.99
N CYS A 195 -5.27 12.35 9.25
CA CYS A 195 -6.22 12.22 10.35
C CYS A 195 -6.97 13.54 10.61
N ASP A 196 -6.24 14.65 10.65
CA ASP A 196 -6.83 16.00 10.85
C ASP A 196 -7.85 16.34 9.76
N ALA A 197 -7.57 15.97 8.49
CA ALA A 197 -8.50 16.20 7.38
C ALA A 197 -9.83 15.44 7.54
N LEU A 198 -9.84 14.35 8.31
CA LEU A 198 -11.04 13.59 8.66
C LEU A 198 -11.68 14.05 9.99
N GLY A 199 -11.06 14.98 10.71
CA GLY A 199 -11.47 15.37 12.05
C GLY A 199 -11.29 14.28 13.10
N LEU A 200 -10.36 13.35 12.89
CA LEU A 200 -10.10 12.19 13.73
C LEU A 200 -8.72 12.30 14.41
N ARG A 201 -8.59 11.69 15.58
CA ARG A 201 -7.31 11.52 16.24
C ARG A 201 -6.56 10.33 15.62
N PRO A 202 -5.21 10.30 15.66
CA PRO A 202 -4.44 9.19 15.09
C PRO A 202 -4.88 7.80 15.56
N GLU A 203 -5.19 7.63 16.85
CA GLU A 203 -5.65 6.36 17.42
C GLU A 203 -7.04 5.91 16.96
N GLU A 204 -7.79 6.79 16.29
CA GLU A 204 -9.09 6.50 15.65
C GLU A 204 -8.93 6.12 14.17
N CYS A 205 -7.70 6.15 13.66
CA CYS A 205 -7.33 5.78 12.29
C CYS A 205 -6.44 4.55 12.26
N MET A 206 -6.62 3.71 11.25
CA MET A 206 -5.76 2.56 10.98
C MET A 206 -5.10 2.70 9.62
N MET A 207 -3.77 2.65 9.57
CA MET A 207 -3.03 2.54 8.31
C MET A 207 -3.07 1.11 7.80
N VAL A 208 -3.50 0.93 6.55
CA VAL A 208 -3.58 -0.36 5.85
C VAL A 208 -2.55 -0.35 4.74
N ALA A 209 -1.52 -1.17 4.84
CA ALA A 209 -0.41 -1.17 3.88
C ALA A 209 0.25 -2.55 3.71
N ALA A 210 0.86 -2.76 2.54
CA ALA A 210 1.72 -3.91 2.27
C ALA A 210 3.20 -3.65 2.67
N HIS A 211 3.53 -2.43 3.13
CA HIS A 211 4.90 -2.01 3.41
C HIS A 211 5.12 -1.82 4.91
N ASN A 212 6.03 -2.59 5.48
CA ASN A 212 6.39 -2.49 6.90
C ASN A 212 6.90 -1.09 7.29
N SER A 213 7.65 -0.43 6.41
CA SER A 213 8.17 0.92 6.65
C SER A 213 7.05 1.97 6.76
N ASP A 214 5.99 1.84 5.96
CA ASP A 214 4.82 2.73 6.00
C ASP A 214 4.03 2.53 7.31
N LEU A 215 3.80 1.27 7.70
CA LEU A 215 3.15 0.94 8.97
C LEU A 215 3.95 1.40 10.18
N SER A 216 5.28 1.26 10.14
CA SER A 216 6.18 1.74 11.20
C SER A 216 6.09 3.27 11.36
N ALA A 217 6.10 4.01 10.25
CA ALA A 217 5.98 5.46 10.26
C ALA A 217 4.59 5.92 10.76
N ALA A 218 3.51 5.26 10.32
CA ALA A 218 2.15 5.53 10.78
C ALA A 218 1.99 5.26 12.28
N ARG A 219 2.49 4.11 12.77
CA ARG A 219 2.47 3.75 14.20
C ARG A 219 3.22 4.76 15.06
N ALA A 220 4.34 5.28 14.58
CA ALA A 220 5.09 6.33 15.27
C ALA A 220 4.27 7.63 15.47
N GLN A 221 3.21 7.83 14.67
CA GLN A 221 2.27 8.94 14.82
C GLN A 221 1.00 8.55 15.63
N GLY A 222 0.93 7.33 16.14
CA GLY A 222 -0.18 6.86 16.98
C GLY A 222 -1.32 6.18 16.22
N LEU A 223 -1.19 5.94 14.91
CA LEU A 223 -2.18 5.19 14.15
C LEU A 223 -2.11 3.69 14.50
N GLN A 224 -3.24 3.02 14.38
CA GLN A 224 -3.31 1.57 14.33
C GLN A 224 -2.81 1.08 12.96
N THR A 225 -2.49 -0.21 12.83
CA THR A 225 -1.82 -0.75 11.65
C THR A 225 -2.38 -2.09 11.21
N ALA A 226 -2.55 -2.27 9.90
CA ALA A 226 -2.91 -3.53 9.28
C ALA A 226 -1.94 -3.83 8.12
N PHE A 227 -1.23 -4.95 8.22
CA PHE A 227 -0.33 -5.44 7.18
C PHE A 227 -1.08 -6.35 6.22
N ILE A 228 -1.06 -6.00 4.93
CA ILE A 228 -1.62 -6.82 3.83
C ILE A 228 -0.47 -7.45 3.08
N ARG A 229 -0.41 -8.78 2.98
CA ARG A 229 0.63 -9.46 2.21
C ARG A 229 0.45 -9.27 0.71
N ARG A 230 1.53 -8.85 0.04
CA ARG A 230 1.61 -8.73 -1.41
C ARG A 230 2.91 -9.38 -1.91
N PRO A 231 3.01 -10.70 -1.91
CA PRO A 231 4.28 -11.40 -2.12
C PRO A 231 4.80 -11.32 -3.55
N THR A 232 4.05 -10.73 -4.46
CA THR A 232 4.41 -10.59 -5.88
C THR A 232 4.45 -9.13 -6.35
N GLU A 233 4.34 -8.16 -5.45
CA GLU A 233 4.38 -6.72 -5.77
C GLU A 233 5.63 -6.35 -6.59
N HIS A 234 6.78 -6.86 -6.15
CA HIS A 234 8.08 -6.63 -6.82
C HIS A 234 8.47 -7.78 -7.76
N GLY A 235 7.49 -8.57 -8.20
CA GLY A 235 7.71 -9.72 -9.09
C GLY A 235 8.16 -10.99 -8.35
N PRO A 236 8.56 -12.03 -9.11
CA PRO A 236 8.78 -13.38 -8.56
C PRO A 236 9.98 -13.49 -7.60
N ASN A 237 10.88 -12.52 -7.64
CA ASN A 237 12.10 -12.49 -6.81
C ASN A 237 11.98 -11.49 -5.65
N GLN A 238 10.78 -11.10 -5.26
CA GLN A 238 10.57 -10.20 -4.13
C GLN A 238 11.23 -10.75 -2.87
N SER A 239 11.96 -9.90 -2.16
CA SER A 239 12.69 -10.24 -0.93
C SER A 239 12.36 -9.31 0.25
N ILE A 240 11.51 -8.30 0.03
CA ILE A 240 11.10 -7.31 1.03
C ILE A 240 9.60 -7.43 1.28
N ASP A 241 9.16 -7.04 2.47
CA ASP A 241 7.76 -6.99 2.88
C ASP A 241 6.96 -8.30 2.68
N LEU A 242 7.66 -9.45 2.71
CA LEU A 242 7.03 -10.78 2.65
C LEU A 242 6.35 -11.17 3.97
N GLU A 243 6.89 -10.67 5.08
CA GLU A 243 6.44 -10.96 6.43
C GLU A 243 6.30 -9.66 7.24
N PRO A 244 5.43 -9.65 8.26
CA PRO A 244 5.34 -8.53 9.19
C PRO A 244 6.67 -8.38 9.94
N SER A 245 7.23 -7.15 9.96
CA SER A 245 8.47 -6.85 10.69
C SER A 245 8.24 -6.53 12.17
N ASP A 246 6.97 -6.34 12.56
CA ASP A 246 6.57 -6.01 13.93
C ASP A 246 5.20 -6.66 14.24
N ASN A 247 4.75 -6.51 15.47
CA ASN A 247 3.45 -7.02 15.91
C ASN A 247 2.34 -6.00 15.54
N TRP A 248 1.97 -5.98 14.25
CA TRP A 248 0.88 -5.16 13.75
C TRP A 248 -0.48 -5.61 14.34
N GLU A 249 -1.46 -4.70 14.46
CA GLU A 249 -2.79 -5.03 14.99
C GLU A 249 -3.46 -6.11 14.16
N PHE A 250 -3.29 -6.04 12.82
CA PHE A 250 -3.72 -7.07 11.87
C PHE A 250 -2.58 -7.45 10.94
N THR A 251 -2.53 -8.73 10.60
CA THR A 251 -1.70 -9.30 9.53
C THR A 251 -2.54 -10.28 8.76
N VAL A 252 -2.80 -9.99 7.49
CA VAL A 252 -3.74 -10.73 6.65
C VAL A 252 -3.20 -10.91 5.23
N GLU A 253 -3.74 -11.89 4.52
CA GLU A 253 -3.33 -12.20 3.14
C GLU A 253 -4.06 -11.31 2.09
N SER A 254 -5.18 -10.67 2.48
CA SER A 254 -6.00 -9.87 1.56
C SER A 254 -6.82 -8.81 2.29
N ILE A 255 -7.31 -7.80 1.55
CA ILE A 255 -8.23 -6.78 2.08
C ILE A 255 -9.58 -7.40 2.44
N THR A 256 -10.04 -8.42 1.72
CA THR A 256 -11.26 -9.17 2.09
C THR A 256 -11.10 -9.94 3.39
N GLU A 257 -9.90 -10.48 3.68
CA GLU A 257 -9.61 -11.12 4.96
C GLU A 257 -9.57 -10.07 6.10
N LEU A 258 -9.05 -8.86 5.84
CA LEU A 258 -9.11 -7.77 6.82
C LEU A 258 -10.57 -7.42 7.16
N SER A 259 -11.45 -7.36 6.15
CA SER A 259 -12.88 -7.14 6.37
C SER A 259 -13.49 -8.20 7.28
N ALA A 260 -13.26 -9.47 6.98
CA ALA A 260 -13.75 -10.59 7.80
C ALA A 260 -13.18 -10.54 9.23
N ALA A 261 -11.87 -10.26 9.39
CA ALA A 261 -11.24 -10.17 10.71
C ALA A 261 -11.78 -9.01 11.56
N LEU A 262 -12.19 -7.91 10.93
CA LEU A 262 -12.82 -6.78 11.61
C LEU A 262 -14.28 -7.08 11.97
N ASP A 263 -14.99 -7.89 11.18
CA ASP A 263 -16.35 -8.34 11.48
C ASP A 263 -16.40 -9.31 12.67
N ASP A 264 -15.48 -10.27 12.74
CA ASP A 264 -15.41 -11.28 13.81
C ASP A 264 -15.17 -10.69 15.21
N LEU A 265 -14.77 -9.42 15.29
CA LEU A 265 -14.56 -8.73 16.56
C LEU A 265 -15.84 -8.07 17.12
N ARG A 266 -16.98 -8.18 16.45
CA ARG A 266 -18.29 -7.70 16.91
C ARG A 266 -18.89 -8.68 17.88
#